data_c88f59eb94549b3517fe776bd65bd71a
#
_entry.id   c88f59eb94549b3517fe776bd65bd71a
#
_cell.length_a   1.000
_cell.length_b   1.000
_cell.length_c   1.000
_cell.angle_alpha   90.00
_cell.angle_beta   90.00
_cell.angle_gamma   90.00
#
_symmetry.space_group_name_H-M   'P 1'
#
loop_
_entity.id
_entity.type
_entity.pdbx_description
1 polymer ?
#
loop_
_entity_poly.entity_id
_entity_poly.type
_entity_poly.pdbx_seq_one_letter_code
_entity_poly.pdbx_strand_id
1 'polypeptide(L)'
;MGRPKYQDGDTKARARIEGAFWALLAEGPYDKITVSTIVKRAKVNRNTFYYHFEDMRDLALQAVSETFLDPRFATVVMSQLGTDNEVAQILGDVPDIAERLSKITLIAGSHSPTELKNILKEQIRSIWCAVFQIDYDALEERDRLVIEYLLGGILSLLAYKADVNPAMSLSDVSAAGIDRRAATLLRQMSAQQHRA
;
A
#
# COMPACT_ATOMS: atom_id res chain seq x y z
N MET A 1 -32.77 5.65 -23.19
CA MET A 1 -31.86 4.62 -23.66
C MET A 1 -31.08 4.10 -22.44
N GLY A 2 -31.35 2.87 -22.01
CA GLY A 2 -30.76 2.27 -20.82
C GLY A 2 -29.28 1.93 -21.02
N ARG A 3 -28.45 2.30 -20.05
CA ARG A 3 -27.04 1.91 -19.95
C ARG A 3 -26.95 0.37 -19.79
N PRO A 4 -26.05 -0.33 -20.48
CA PRO A 4 -26.07 -1.78 -20.50
C PRO A 4 -25.82 -2.37 -19.10
N LYS A 5 -26.68 -3.28 -18.66
CA LYS A 5 -26.57 -4.10 -17.43
C LYS A 5 -25.25 -4.91 -17.31
N TYR A 6 -24.42 -4.92 -18.35
CA TYR A 6 -23.16 -5.68 -18.44
C TYR A 6 -22.05 -5.05 -17.57
N GLN A 7 -21.94 -3.72 -17.52
CA GLN A 7 -20.87 -3.05 -16.74
C GLN A 7 -20.98 -3.22 -15.23
N ASP A 8 -22.20 -3.30 -14.69
CA ASP A 8 -22.41 -3.44 -13.23
C ASP A 8 -22.10 -4.87 -12.72
N GLY A 9 -22.37 -5.89 -13.53
CA GLY A 9 -22.01 -7.29 -13.23
C GLY A 9 -20.51 -7.55 -13.31
N ASP A 10 -19.85 -6.87 -14.20
CA ASP A 10 -18.42 -6.97 -14.49
C ASP A 10 -17.58 -6.37 -13.35
N THR A 11 -17.87 -5.15 -12.95
CA THR A 11 -17.23 -4.49 -11.80
C THR A 11 -17.40 -5.29 -10.51
N LYS A 12 -18.57 -5.89 -10.29
CA LYS A 12 -18.84 -6.74 -9.12
C LYS A 12 -18.04 -8.05 -9.14
N ALA A 13 -17.81 -8.62 -10.33
CA ALA A 13 -17.01 -9.84 -10.46
C ALA A 13 -15.53 -9.55 -10.15
N ARG A 14 -14.96 -8.47 -10.69
CA ARG A 14 -13.61 -8.00 -10.40
C ARG A 14 -13.40 -7.79 -8.90
N ALA A 15 -14.25 -7.02 -8.25
CA ALA A 15 -14.17 -6.75 -6.82
C ALA A 15 -14.23 -8.04 -5.95
N ARG A 16 -15.02 -9.04 -6.36
CA ARG A 16 -15.07 -10.33 -5.67
C ARG A 16 -13.78 -11.13 -5.82
N ILE A 17 -13.13 -11.06 -7.00
CA ILE A 17 -11.84 -11.72 -7.27
C ILE A 17 -10.76 -11.08 -6.40
N GLU A 18 -10.67 -9.75 -6.37
CA GLU A 18 -9.73 -9.01 -5.54
C GLU A 18 -9.97 -9.23 -4.04
N GLY A 19 -11.22 -9.21 -3.59
CA GLY A 19 -11.56 -9.55 -2.21
C GLY A 19 -11.18 -10.98 -1.82
N ALA A 20 -11.32 -11.94 -2.74
CA ALA A 20 -10.87 -13.32 -2.53
C ALA A 20 -9.33 -13.41 -2.43
N PHE A 21 -8.60 -12.64 -3.22
CA PHE A 21 -7.13 -12.55 -3.14
C PHE A 21 -6.68 -12.07 -1.77
N TRP A 22 -7.21 -10.94 -1.30
CA TRP A 22 -6.87 -10.39 0.01
C TRP A 22 -7.21 -11.33 1.17
N ALA A 23 -8.37 -11.98 1.12
CA ALA A 23 -8.78 -12.95 2.13
C ALA A 23 -7.83 -14.15 2.18
N LEU A 24 -7.45 -14.71 1.02
CA LEU A 24 -6.53 -15.84 0.95
C LEU A 24 -5.11 -15.46 1.37
N LEU A 25 -4.64 -14.26 1.05
CA LEU A 25 -3.33 -13.76 1.48
C LEU A 25 -3.27 -13.56 3.01
N ALA A 26 -4.39 -13.19 3.63
CA ALA A 26 -4.49 -13.12 5.08
C ALA A 26 -4.45 -14.51 5.76
N GLU A 27 -4.97 -15.54 5.08
CA GLU A 27 -5.03 -16.91 5.60
C GLU A 27 -3.73 -17.69 5.42
N GLY A 28 -2.87 -17.33 4.45
CA GLY A 28 -1.65 -18.07 4.18
C GLY A 28 -0.75 -17.48 3.09
N PRO A 29 0.39 -18.12 2.82
CA PRO A 29 1.39 -17.57 1.94
C PRO A 29 0.94 -17.53 0.47
N TYR A 30 1.40 -16.51 -0.23
CA TYR A 30 1.04 -16.20 -1.62
C TYR A 30 1.26 -17.38 -2.58
N ASP A 31 2.32 -18.16 -2.41
CA ASP A 31 2.65 -19.31 -3.26
C ASP A 31 1.62 -20.43 -3.21
N LYS A 32 0.74 -20.44 -2.21
CA LYS A 32 -0.38 -21.37 -2.07
C LYS A 32 -1.67 -20.85 -2.70
N ILE A 33 -1.72 -19.58 -3.11
CA ILE A 33 -2.87 -19.00 -3.75
C ILE A 33 -2.83 -19.34 -5.25
N THR A 34 -3.90 -19.92 -5.75
CA THR A 34 -4.04 -20.33 -7.15
C THR A 34 -5.31 -19.74 -7.76
N VAL A 35 -5.36 -19.65 -9.11
CA VAL A 35 -6.59 -19.26 -9.81
C VAL A 35 -7.79 -20.11 -9.36
N SER A 36 -7.58 -21.40 -9.13
CA SER A 36 -8.65 -22.31 -8.68
C SER A 36 -9.19 -21.95 -7.27
N THR A 37 -8.32 -21.59 -6.33
CA THR A 37 -8.74 -21.14 -4.99
C THR A 37 -9.44 -19.80 -5.03
N ILE A 38 -8.94 -18.86 -5.87
CA ILE A 38 -9.55 -17.55 -6.09
C ILE A 38 -10.97 -17.68 -6.66
N VAL A 39 -11.16 -18.39 -7.78
CA VAL A 39 -12.48 -18.47 -8.42
C VAL A 39 -13.51 -19.20 -7.55
N LYS A 40 -13.06 -20.19 -6.77
CA LYS A 40 -13.91 -20.87 -5.80
C LYS A 40 -14.37 -19.93 -4.68
N ARG A 41 -13.44 -19.14 -4.10
CA ARG A 41 -13.72 -18.19 -3.03
C ARG A 41 -14.60 -17.04 -3.55
N ALA A 42 -14.29 -16.48 -4.72
CA ALA A 42 -15.01 -15.38 -5.36
C ALA A 42 -16.38 -15.80 -5.92
N LYS A 43 -16.67 -17.10 -6.00
CA LYS A 43 -17.87 -17.66 -6.63
C LYS A 43 -18.05 -17.17 -8.06
N VAL A 44 -16.97 -17.21 -8.84
CA VAL A 44 -16.94 -16.93 -10.28
C VAL A 44 -16.42 -18.14 -11.04
N ASN A 45 -16.61 -18.16 -12.37
CA ASN A 45 -15.96 -19.16 -13.20
C ASN A 45 -14.56 -18.74 -13.63
N ARG A 46 -13.79 -19.69 -14.18
CA ARG A 46 -12.40 -19.46 -14.60
C ARG A 46 -12.29 -18.47 -15.77
N ASN A 47 -13.26 -18.47 -16.68
CA ASN A 47 -13.28 -17.53 -17.80
C ASN A 47 -13.49 -16.09 -17.31
N THR A 48 -14.32 -15.89 -16.28
CA THR A 48 -14.48 -14.57 -15.63
C THR A 48 -13.17 -14.08 -15.02
N PHE A 49 -12.37 -14.96 -14.42
CA PHE A 49 -11.04 -14.57 -13.92
C PHE A 49 -10.16 -14.08 -15.07
N TYR A 50 -10.00 -14.87 -16.15
CA TYR A 50 -9.14 -14.51 -17.28
C TYR A 50 -9.67 -13.37 -18.15
N TYR A 51 -10.93 -12.99 -17.98
CA TYR A 51 -11.47 -11.78 -18.58
C TYR A 51 -10.93 -10.52 -17.89
N HIS A 52 -10.64 -10.57 -16.57
CA HIS A 52 -10.17 -9.44 -15.78
C HIS A 52 -8.65 -9.40 -15.54
N PHE A 53 -8.03 -10.56 -15.46
CA PHE A 53 -6.62 -10.72 -15.09
C PHE A 53 -5.94 -11.77 -15.95
N GLU A 54 -4.72 -11.47 -16.40
CA GLU A 54 -3.95 -12.40 -17.24
C GLU A 54 -3.53 -13.65 -16.43
N ASP A 55 -3.08 -13.43 -15.18
CA ASP A 55 -2.64 -14.49 -14.27
C ASP A 55 -2.73 -14.03 -12.80
N MET A 56 -2.22 -14.86 -11.90
CA MET A 56 -2.18 -14.54 -10.46
C MET A 56 -1.27 -13.35 -10.15
N ARG A 57 -0.21 -13.17 -10.90
CA ARG A 57 0.72 -12.06 -10.74
C ARG A 57 0.05 -10.75 -11.13
N ASP A 58 -0.62 -10.72 -12.27
CA ASP A 58 -1.37 -9.56 -12.73
C ASP A 58 -2.48 -9.17 -11.73
N LEU A 59 -3.25 -10.13 -11.22
CA LEU A 59 -4.22 -9.88 -10.14
C LEU A 59 -3.53 -9.22 -8.94
N ALA A 60 -2.42 -9.78 -8.46
CA ALA A 60 -1.73 -9.27 -7.28
C ALA A 60 -1.19 -7.85 -7.49
N LEU A 61 -0.57 -7.57 -8.66
CA LEU A 61 -0.06 -6.25 -9.01
C LEU A 61 -1.17 -5.19 -9.05
N GLN A 62 -2.29 -5.51 -9.71
CA GLN A 62 -3.42 -4.60 -9.81
C GLN A 62 -4.07 -4.36 -8.44
N ALA A 63 -4.32 -5.40 -7.65
CA ALA A 63 -4.91 -5.30 -6.31
C ALA A 63 -4.03 -4.47 -5.35
N VAL A 64 -2.70 -4.62 -5.42
CA VAL A 64 -1.77 -3.80 -4.62
C VAL A 64 -1.81 -2.35 -5.10
N SER A 65 -1.70 -2.10 -6.41
CA SER A 65 -1.68 -0.75 -6.96
C SER A 65 -2.97 0.02 -6.62
N GLU A 66 -4.13 -0.62 -6.71
CA GLU A 66 -5.42 0.01 -6.37
C GLU A 66 -5.51 0.44 -4.90
N THR A 67 -4.78 -0.21 -4.01
CA THR A 67 -4.73 0.19 -2.59
C THR A 67 -4.18 1.62 -2.42
N PHE A 68 -3.32 2.08 -3.34
CA PHE A 68 -2.64 3.37 -3.30
C PHE A 68 -3.24 4.44 -4.23
N LEU A 69 -4.20 4.10 -5.10
CA LEU A 69 -4.72 5.02 -6.12
C LEU A 69 -5.55 6.20 -5.57
N ASP A 70 -5.98 6.16 -4.30
CA ASP A 70 -6.72 7.26 -3.71
C ASP A 70 -5.76 8.40 -3.30
N PRO A 71 -5.85 9.60 -3.92
CA PRO A 71 -5.01 10.74 -3.57
C PRO A 71 -5.08 11.13 -2.08
N ARG A 72 -6.22 10.86 -1.43
CA ARG A 72 -6.41 11.11 0.01
C ARG A 72 -5.52 10.20 0.86
N PHE A 73 -5.15 9.02 0.33
CA PHE A 73 -4.21 8.13 1.01
C PHE A 73 -2.82 8.78 1.16
N ALA A 74 -2.34 9.49 0.14
CA ALA A 74 -1.11 10.28 0.23
C ALA A 74 -1.22 11.35 1.35
N THR A 75 -2.36 12.02 1.47
CA THR A 75 -2.63 13.00 2.53
C THR A 75 -2.58 12.35 3.92
N VAL A 76 -3.13 11.14 4.08
CA VAL A 76 -3.07 10.39 5.34
C VAL A 76 -1.64 10.00 5.70
N VAL A 77 -0.89 9.45 4.76
CA VAL A 77 0.53 9.14 4.98
C VAL A 77 1.29 10.39 5.40
N MET A 78 0.92 11.55 4.85
CA MET A 78 1.53 12.84 5.18
C MET A 78 1.18 13.39 6.53
N SER A 79 -0.07 13.27 6.93
CA SER A 79 -0.50 13.72 8.25
C SER A 79 0.21 12.93 9.36
N GLN A 80 0.53 11.65 9.11
CA GLN A 80 1.35 10.83 9.99
C GLN A 80 2.79 11.38 10.14
N LEU A 81 3.27 12.12 9.15
CA LEU A 81 4.61 12.69 9.14
C LEU A 81 4.66 14.14 9.66
N GLY A 82 3.55 14.74 10.02
CA GLY A 82 3.49 16.20 10.16
C GLY A 82 3.16 16.83 11.49
N THR A 83 2.13 16.45 12.22
CA THR A 83 1.73 17.13 13.49
C THR A 83 0.70 16.34 14.29
N ASP A 84 0.77 16.43 15.60
CA ASP A 84 0.09 15.59 16.58
C ASP A 84 -1.46 15.67 16.63
N ASN A 85 -2.12 16.67 16.04
CA ASN A 85 -3.57 16.88 16.17
C ASN A 85 -4.40 16.77 14.89
N GLU A 86 -3.80 16.86 13.71
CA GLU A 86 -4.54 16.80 12.44
C GLU A 86 -4.73 15.37 11.96
N VAL A 87 -3.89 14.44 12.42
CA VAL A 87 -3.85 13.05 11.99
C VAL A 87 -5.15 12.31 12.25
N ALA A 88 -5.71 12.43 13.44
CA ALA A 88 -6.94 11.74 13.82
C ALA A 88 -8.17 12.25 13.03
N GLN A 89 -8.21 13.55 12.70
CA GLN A 89 -9.28 14.12 11.91
C GLN A 89 -9.20 13.68 10.44
N ILE A 90 -7.99 13.71 9.85
CA ILE A 90 -7.78 13.32 8.46
C ILE A 90 -8.00 11.81 8.26
N LEU A 91 -7.62 10.99 9.24
CA LEU A 91 -7.89 9.54 9.22
C LEU A 91 -9.39 9.23 9.19
N GLY A 92 -10.22 10.04 9.88
CA GLY A 92 -11.67 9.89 9.87
C GLY A 92 -12.33 10.22 8.52
N ASP A 93 -11.67 11.03 7.70
CA ASP A 93 -12.20 11.52 6.42
C ASP A 93 -11.84 10.64 5.21
N VAL A 94 -10.93 9.66 5.37
CA VAL A 94 -10.57 8.73 4.28
C VAL A 94 -11.41 7.46 4.39
N PRO A 95 -12.34 7.22 3.43
CA PRO A 95 -13.08 5.97 3.40
C PRO A 95 -12.13 4.77 3.36
N ASP A 96 -12.49 3.73 4.10
CA ASP A 96 -11.80 2.45 4.08
C ASP A 96 -10.31 2.47 4.49
N ILE A 97 -9.86 3.53 5.21
CA ILE A 97 -8.46 3.68 5.61
C ILE A 97 -7.95 2.47 6.41
N ALA A 98 -8.77 1.96 7.34
CA ALA A 98 -8.41 0.79 8.16
C ALA A 98 -8.20 -0.47 7.29
N GLU A 99 -9.05 -0.67 6.28
CA GLU A 99 -8.91 -1.76 5.32
C GLU A 99 -7.65 -1.61 4.47
N ARG A 100 -7.37 -0.40 3.96
CA ARG A 100 -6.15 -0.11 3.18
C ARG A 100 -4.89 -0.35 3.99
N LEU A 101 -4.84 0.15 5.23
CA LEU A 101 -3.72 -0.09 6.13
C LEU A 101 -3.54 -1.57 6.46
N SER A 102 -4.63 -2.32 6.61
CA SER A 102 -4.60 -3.77 6.80
C SER A 102 -3.98 -4.47 5.57
N LYS A 103 -4.40 -4.11 4.36
CA LYS A 103 -3.85 -4.65 3.11
C LYS A 103 -2.34 -4.36 2.97
N ILE A 104 -1.92 -3.13 3.27
CA ILE A 104 -0.50 -2.74 3.26
C ILE A 104 0.31 -3.56 4.26
N THR A 105 -0.23 -3.77 5.45
CA THR A 105 0.39 -4.59 6.49
C THR A 105 0.54 -6.04 6.02
N LEU A 106 -0.48 -6.62 5.37
CA LEU A 106 -0.42 -7.97 4.80
C LEU A 106 0.67 -8.09 3.74
N ILE A 107 0.83 -7.08 2.86
CA ILE A 107 1.88 -7.08 1.84
C ILE A 107 3.27 -7.05 2.48
N ALA A 108 3.47 -6.32 3.56
CA ALA A 108 4.75 -6.26 4.25
C ALA A 108 5.09 -7.56 5.00
N GLY A 109 4.09 -8.32 5.43
CA GLY A 109 4.23 -9.52 6.24
C GLY A 109 4.86 -10.71 5.52
N SER A 110 5.07 -11.79 6.27
CA SER A 110 5.76 -13.01 5.81
C SER A 110 5.01 -13.79 4.72
N HIS A 111 3.70 -13.62 4.61
CA HIS A 111 2.88 -14.29 3.60
C HIS A 111 3.10 -13.75 2.18
N SER A 112 3.63 -12.55 2.03
CA SER A 112 3.85 -11.91 0.73
C SER A 112 5.23 -12.17 0.16
N PRO A 113 5.35 -12.40 -1.16
CA PRO A 113 6.63 -12.55 -1.84
C PRO A 113 7.37 -11.20 -1.91
N THR A 114 8.68 -11.26 -2.12
CA THR A 114 9.55 -10.08 -2.25
C THR A 114 9.07 -9.13 -3.35
N GLU A 115 8.50 -9.65 -4.44
CA GLU A 115 7.99 -8.85 -5.53
C GLU A 115 6.90 -7.87 -5.07
N LEU A 116 5.91 -8.33 -4.30
CA LEU A 116 4.84 -7.46 -3.78
C LEU A 116 5.39 -6.44 -2.76
N LYS A 117 6.37 -6.83 -1.96
CA LYS A 117 7.06 -5.92 -1.03
C LYS A 117 7.83 -4.82 -1.78
N ASN A 118 8.45 -5.15 -2.91
CA ASN A 118 9.13 -4.17 -3.74
C ASN A 118 8.13 -3.17 -4.36
N ILE A 119 6.97 -3.63 -4.81
CA ILE A 119 5.92 -2.74 -5.30
C ILE A 119 5.43 -1.81 -4.19
N LEU A 120 5.17 -2.35 -2.99
CA LEU A 120 4.83 -1.54 -1.83
C LEU A 120 5.89 -0.46 -1.55
N LYS A 121 7.16 -0.84 -1.59
CA LYS A 121 8.29 0.08 -1.42
C LYS A 121 8.27 1.21 -2.45
N GLU A 122 8.08 0.88 -3.73
CA GLU A 122 7.99 1.84 -4.81
C GLU A 122 6.80 2.80 -4.66
N GLN A 123 5.65 2.30 -4.24
CA GLN A 123 4.47 3.14 -3.99
C GLN A 123 4.72 4.13 -2.84
N ILE A 124 5.30 3.69 -1.73
CA ILE A 124 5.65 4.56 -0.60
C ILE A 124 6.66 5.62 -1.05
N ARG A 125 7.70 5.23 -1.80
CA ARG A 125 8.70 6.15 -2.36
C ARG A 125 8.05 7.20 -3.24
N SER A 126 7.19 6.79 -4.16
CA SER A 126 6.49 7.68 -5.08
C SER A 126 5.62 8.71 -4.33
N ILE A 127 4.90 8.27 -3.30
CA ILE A 127 4.12 9.14 -2.44
C ILE A 127 5.02 10.17 -1.73
N TRP A 128 6.13 9.73 -1.14
CA TRP A 128 7.06 10.65 -0.47
C TRP A 128 7.64 11.68 -1.43
N CYS A 129 8.09 11.23 -2.61
CA CYS A 129 8.62 12.12 -3.63
C CYS A 129 7.59 13.17 -4.06
N ALA A 130 6.36 12.75 -4.32
CA ALA A 130 5.29 13.66 -4.72
C ALA A 130 4.98 14.69 -3.63
N VAL A 131 4.89 14.24 -2.41
CA VAL A 131 4.48 15.06 -1.28
C VAL A 131 5.56 16.04 -0.82
N PHE A 132 6.80 15.59 -0.71
CA PHE A 132 7.92 16.45 -0.33
C PHE A 132 8.51 17.20 -1.53
N GLN A 133 7.93 17.05 -2.74
CA GLN A 133 8.43 17.63 -3.97
C GLN A 133 9.92 17.29 -4.22
N ILE A 134 10.25 16.01 -4.05
CA ILE A 134 11.60 15.48 -4.27
C ILE A 134 11.65 14.87 -5.66
N ASP A 135 12.58 15.33 -6.49
CA ASP A 135 12.97 14.65 -7.72
C ASP A 135 14.00 13.56 -7.38
N TYR A 136 13.52 12.31 -7.34
CA TYR A 136 14.34 11.15 -6.95
C TYR A 136 15.53 10.92 -7.88
N ASP A 137 15.35 11.17 -9.17
CA ASP A 137 16.38 10.93 -10.18
C ASP A 137 17.50 11.98 -10.12
N ALA A 138 17.17 13.18 -9.64
CA ALA A 138 18.13 14.27 -9.42
C ALA A 138 18.81 14.23 -8.03
N LEU A 139 18.46 13.27 -7.15
CA LEU A 139 19.11 13.14 -5.85
C LEU A 139 20.58 12.69 -5.97
N GLU A 140 21.41 13.22 -5.08
CA GLU A 140 22.73 12.64 -4.82
C GLU A 140 22.62 11.24 -4.21
N GLU A 141 23.65 10.41 -4.42
CA GLU A 141 23.68 9.03 -3.91
C GLU A 141 23.48 8.97 -2.39
N ARG A 142 24.05 9.89 -1.64
CA ARG A 142 23.89 10.00 -0.19
C ARG A 142 22.42 10.11 0.22
N ASP A 143 21.63 10.92 -0.47
CA ASP A 143 20.23 11.17 -0.14
C ASP A 143 19.35 10.00 -0.59
N ARG A 144 19.69 9.36 -1.70
CA ARG A 144 19.06 8.09 -2.10
C ARG A 144 19.24 7.00 -1.04
N LEU A 145 20.45 6.86 -0.46
CA LEU A 145 20.71 5.91 0.62
C LEU A 145 19.85 6.19 1.86
N VAL A 146 19.61 7.45 2.20
CA VAL A 146 18.72 7.81 3.32
C VAL A 146 17.28 7.41 3.02
N ILE A 147 16.76 7.65 1.82
CA ILE A 147 15.42 7.22 1.41
C ILE A 147 15.29 5.69 1.48
N GLU A 148 16.28 4.96 0.95
CA GLU A 148 16.31 3.50 0.99
C GLU A 148 16.29 2.95 2.43
N TYR A 149 17.06 3.56 3.33
CA TYR A 149 17.07 3.22 4.74
C TYR A 149 15.72 3.47 5.41
N LEU A 150 15.09 4.62 5.16
CA LEU A 150 13.77 4.94 5.70
C LEU A 150 12.70 3.99 5.19
N LEU A 151 12.69 3.67 3.89
CA LEU A 151 11.78 2.71 3.28
C LEU A 151 11.96 1.31 3.87
N GLY A 152 13.20 0.86 4.05
CA GLY A 152 13.51 -0.41 4.72
C GLY A 152 12.99 -0.44 6.15
N GLY A 153 13.17 0.63 6.90
CA GLY A 153 12.67 0.77 8.27
C GLY A 153 11.14 0.67 8.36
N ILE A 154 10.42 1.38 7.48
CA ILE A 154 8.95 1.31 7.44
C ILE A 154 8.46 -0.07 7.07
N LEU A 155 9.03 -0.70 6.03
CA LEU A 155 8.65 -2.06 5.66
C LEU A 155 8.88 -3.06 6.80
N SER A 156 9.97 -2.91 7.55
CA SER A 156 10.26 -3.73 8.72
C SER A 156 9.25 -3.51 9.85
N LEU A 157 8.82 -2.27 10.10
CA LEU A 157 7.77 -1.97 11.08
C LEU A 157 6.41 -2.57 10.68
N LEU A 158 6.05 -2.47 9.40
CA LEU A 158 4.82 -3.06 8.88
C LEU A 158 4.85 -4.59 8.97
N ALA A 159 5.99 -5.22 8.65
CA ALA A 159 6.19 -6.66 8.82
C ALA A 159 6.12 -7.08 10.29
N TYR A 160 6.74 -6.31 11.20
CA TYR A 160 6.65 -6.53 12.63
C TYR A 160 5.20 -6.47 13.13
N LYS A 161 4.43 -5.49 12.66
CA LYS A 161 2.99 -5.41 12.93
C LYS A 161 2.24 -6.64 12.41
N ALA A 162 2.53 -7.08 11.18
CA ALA A 162 1.84 -8.21 10.57
C ALA A 162 2.10 -9.53 11.30
N ASP A 163 3.38 -9.80 11.59
CA ASP A 163 3.85 -11.13 11.96
C ASP A 163 4.09 -11.31 13.46
N VAL A 164 4.35 -10.22 14.19
CA VAL A 164 4.80 -10.27 15.58
C VAL A 164 3.84 -9.56 16.53
N ASN A 165 3.40 -8.35 16.21
CA ASN A 165 2.53 -7.55 17.07
C ASN A 165 1.34 -6.95 16.32
N PRO A 166 0.29 -7.75 16.02
CA PRO A 166 -0.91 -7.25 15.33
C PRO A 166 -1.63 -6.10 16.05
N ALA A 167 -1.46 -5.99 17.37
CA ALA A 167 -2.06 -4.92 18.18
C ALA A 167 -1.34 -3.57 18.03
N MET A 168 -0.12 -3.53 17.47
CA MET A 168 0.62 -2.29 17.25
C MET A 168 -0.21 -1.31 16.42
N SER A 169 -0.32 -0.08 16.90
CA SER A 169 -1.05 1.00 16.26
C SER A 169 -0.11 2.00 15.58
N LEU A 170 -0.66 2.88 14.74
CA LEU A 170 0.11 4.00 14.19
C LEU A 170 0.52 5.00 15.28
N SER A 171 -0.28 5.14 16.33
CA SER A 171 0.06 5.99 17.46
C SER A 171 1.30 5.50 18.23
N ASP A 172 1.58 4.19 18.26
CA ASP A 172 2.81 3.66 18.86
C ASP A 172 4.05 4.07 18.05
N VAL A 173 3.95 4.09 16.71
CA VAL A 173 5.01 4.57 15.82
C VAL A 173 5.25 6.07 16.01
N SER A 174 4.16 6.84 16.11
CA SER A 174 4.24 8.28 16.35
C SER A 174 4.80 8.61 17.73
N ALA A 175 4.40 7.90 18.78
CA ALA A 175 4.95 8.03 20.13
C ALA A 175 6.46 7.75 20.17
N ALA A 176 6.97 6.84 19.35
CA ALA A 176 8.39 6.59 19.18
C ALA A 176 9.12 7.69 18.38
N GLY A 177 8.39 8.64 17.77
CA GLY A 177 8.93 9.76 17.01
C GLY A 177 9.64 9.36 15.71
N ILE A 178 9.35 8.18 15.18
CA ILE A 178 9.99 7.65 13.96
C ILE A 178 9.50 8.43 12.74
N ASP A 179 8.20 8.69 12.66
CA ASP A 179 7.53 9.47 11.64
C ASP A 179 8.09 10.91 11.53
N ARG A 180 8.24 11.60 12.66
CA ARG A 180 8.78 12.97 12.71
C ARG A 180 10.23 13.04 12.25
N ARG A 181 11.05 12.05 12.60
CA ARG A 181 12.45 11.98 12.15
C ARG A 181 12.53 11.74 10.64
N ALA A 182 11.73 10.83 10.10
CA ALA A 182 11.63 10.60 8.66
C ALA A 182 11.19 11.87 7.91
N ALA A 183 10.13 12.52 8.37
CA ALA A 183 9.64 13.77 7.77
C ALA A 183 10.68 14.89 7.79
N THR A 184 11.44 15.02 8.88
CA THR A 184 12.50 16.03 8.98
C THR A 184 13.58 15.81 7.92
N LEU A 185 14.03 14.57 7.74
CA LEU A 185 15.01 14.22 6.73
C LEU A 185 14.51 14.50 5.31
N LEU A 186 13.27 14.10 5.00
CA LEU A 186 12.68 14.33 3.68
C LEU A 186 12.49 15.83 3.36
N ARG A 187 12.08 16.64 4.35
CA ARG A 187 12.01 18.11 4.19
C ARG A 187 13.36 18.75 3.96
N GLN A 188 14.41 18.25 4.64
CA GLN A 188 15.78 18.76 4.43
C GLN A 188 16.27 18.47 3.01
N MET A 189 16.03 17.27 2.47
CA MET A 189 16.36 16.91 1.09
C MET A 189 15.64 17.81 0.08
N SER A 190 14.32 17.96 0.24
CA SER A 190 13.52 18.85 -0.60
C SER A 190 14.09 20.28 -0.60
N ALA A 191 14.36 20.83 0.59
CA ALA A 191 14.91 22.19 0.70
C ALA A 191 16.32 22.34 0.09
N GLN A 192 17.12 21.29 0.05
CA GLN A 192 18.43 21.30 -0.60
C GLN A 192 18.30 21.31 -2.12
N GLN A 193 17.42 20.47 -2.69
CA GLN A 193 17.17 20.45 -4.14
C GLN A 193 16.65 21.79 -4.68
N HIS A 194 15.82 22.50 -3.93
CA HIS A 194 15.24 23.78 -4.37
C HIS A 194 16.19 24.99 -4.19
N ARG A 195 17.37 24.78 -3.59
CA ARG A 195 18.41 25.81 -3.43
C ARG A 195 19.55 25.69 -4.45
N ALA A 196 19.67 24.54 -5.10
CA ALA A 196 20.69 24.25 -6.11
C ALA A 196 20.22 24.66 -7.50
#